data_60ded8c9f919170a9b598610a1ec2d0c
#
_entry.id   60ded8c9f919170a9b598610a1ec2d0c
#
_cell.length_a   1.000
_cell.length_b   1.000
_cell.length_c   1.000
_cell.angle_alpha   90.00
_cell.angle_beta   90.00
_cell.angle_gamma   90.00
#
_symmetry.space_group_name_H-M   'P 1'
#
loop_
_entity.id
_entity.type
_entity.pdbx_description
1 polymer ?
#
loop_
_entity_poly.entity_id
_entity_poly.type
_entity_poly.pdbx_seq_one_letter_code
_entity_poly.pdbx_strand_id
1 'polypeptide(L)'
;MNRRTAWVHADEAKGGEAIGVPLNDEAVAVLREELGKHPLRVFTFKGKPLGQANTRAWRNALKRAGIRNFRWHDLRHVWATWHVMAGTTMAELQELGAWKSEAMVRRYAHFAPEQLRAAADKLATFSYTPPKSETRESTQAVE
;
A
#
# COMPACT_ATOMS: atom_id res chain seq x y z
N MET A 1 -22.50 -1.53 -1.09
CA MET A 1 -21.06 -1.22 -0.87
C MET A 1 -20.75 -0.74 0.56
N ASN A 2 -21.37 -1.33 1.56
CA ASN A 2 -21.19 -0.89 2.97
C ASN A 2 -19.79 -1.18 3.55
N ARG A 3 -19.00 -2.07 2.96
CA ARG A 3 -17.68 -2.46 3.50
C ARG A 3 -16.49 -1.76 2.83
N ARG A 4 -16.70 -0.98 1.79
CA ARG A 4 -15.62 -0.26 1.06
C ARG A 4 -14.39 -1.13 0.78
N THR A 5 -14.61 -2.39 0.43
CA THR A 5 -13.58 -3.38 0.15
C THR A 5 -13.91 -4.10 -1.14
N ALA A 6 -12.96 -4.14 -2.05
CA ALA A 6 -12.98 -5.01 -3.22
C ALA A 6 -12.27 -6.33 -2.87
N TRP A 7 -12.78 -7.45 -3.39
CA TRP A 7 -12.20 -8.77 -3.18
C TRP A 7 -11.69 -9.35 -4.50
N VAL A 8 -10.46 -9.83 -4.49
CA VAL A 8 -9.95 -10.75 -5.50
C VAL A 8 -10.08 -12.14 -4.91
N HIS A 9 -10.89 -13.00 -5.52
CA HIS A 9 -11.12 -14.34 -5.02
C HIS A 9 -9.86 -15.23 -5.19
N ALA A 10 -9.75 -16.27 -4.38
CA ALA A 10 -8.56 -17.12 -4.30
C ALA A 10 -8.23 -17.81 -5.66
N ASP A 11 -9.25 -18.20 -6.43
CA ASP A 11 -9.14 -18.79 -7.76
C ASP A 11 -8.66 -17.79 -8.85
N GLU A 12 -8.89 -16.50 -8.66
CA GLU A 12 -8.41 -15.43 -9.54
C GLU A 12 -7.06 -14.84 -9.08
N ALA A 13 -6.73 -15.02 -7.80
CA ALA A 13 -5.51 -14.48 -7.21
C ALA A 13 -4.30 -15.37 -7.58
N LYS A 14 -3.26 -14.75 -8.16
CA LYS A 14 -2.02 -15.46 -8.55
C LYS A 14 -1.34 -16.22 -7.39
N GLY A 15 -1.67 -15.87 -6.14
CA GLY A 15 -1.17 -16.49 -4.92
C GLY A 15 -2.02 -17.63 -4.38
N GLY A 16 -3.24 -17.84 -4.91
CA GLY A 16 -4.19 -18.82 -4.40
C GLY A 16 -4.88 -18.40 -3.10
N GLU A 17 -4.70 -17.16 -2.64
CA GLU A 17 -5.34 -16.62 -1.44
C GLU A 17 -6.21 -15.43 -1.81
N ALA A 18 -7.37 -15.31 -1.16
CA ALA A 18 -8.26 -14.18 -1.38
C ALA A 18 -7.64 -12.89 -0.86
N ILE A 19 -7.73 -11.82 -1.65
CA ILE A 19 -7.15 -10.52 -1.32
C ILE A 19 -8.27 -9.51 -1.11
N GLY A 20 -8.36 -8.92 0.10
CA GLY A 20 -9.25 -7.81 0.39
C GLY A 20 -8.52 -6.49 0.17
N VAL A 21 -9.00 -5.67 -0.76
CA VAL A 21 -8.43 -4.35 -1.07
C VAL A 21 -9.36 -3.26 -0.54
N PRO A 22 -8.94 -2.50 0.49
CA PRO A 22 -9.73 -1.36 0.96
C PRO A 22 -9.81 -0.28 -0.11
N LEU A 23 -10.95 0.38 -0.19
CA LEU A 23 -11.25 1.40 -1.20
C LEU A 23 -11.38 2.77 -0.52
N ASN A 24 -10.65 3.75 -1.03
CA ASN A 24 -10.84 5.15 -0.66
C ASN A 24 -12.11 5.73 -1.32
N ASP A 25 -12.47 6.96 -0.96
CA ASP A 25 -13.71 7.59 -1.43
C ASP A 25 -13.73 7.76 -2.96
N GLU A 26 -12.61 8.12 -3.56
CA GLU A 26 -12.47 8.31 -5.00
C GLU A 26 -12.66 6.98 -5.75
N ALA A 27 -12.06 5.90 -5.27
CA ALA A 27 -12.24 4.57 -5.85
C ALA A 27 -13.71 4.11 -5.76
N VAL A 28 -14.36 4.37 -4.62
CA VAL A 28 -15.79 4.07 -4.44
C VAL A 28 -16.64 4.88 -5.39
N ALA A 29 -16.34 6.17 -5.60
CA ALA A 29 -17.06 7.03 -6.53
C ALA A 29 -16.98 6.49 -7.96
N VAL A 30 -15.78 6.19 -8.44
CA VAL A 30 -15.57 5.59 -9.78
C VAL A 30 -16.32 4.27 -9.93
N LEU A 31 -16.28 3.40 -8.93
CA LEU A 31 -16.98 2.12 -8.99
C LEU A 31 -18.50 2.30 -9.02
N ARG A 32 -19.04 3.29 -8.30
CA ARG A 32 -20.49 3.59 -8.32
C ARG A 32 -20.97 4.06 -9.68
N GLU A 33 -20.18 4.83 -10.40
CA GLU A 33 -20.49 5.27 -11.77
C GLU A 33 -20.55 4.10 -12.76
N GLU A 34 -19.82 3.04 -12.51
CA GLU A 34 -19.76 1.86 -13.37
C GLU A 34 -20.78 0.77 -13.01
N LEU A 35 -21.34 0.82 -11.79
CA LEU A 35 -22.30 -0.20 -11.34
C LEU A 35 -23.58 -0.21 -12.19
N GLY A 36 -24.07 -1.43 -12.48
CA GLY A 36 -25.29 -1.64 -13.24
C GLY A 36 -25.13 -1.59 -14.76
N LYS A 37 -23.97 -1.18 -15.28
CA LYS A 37 -23.71 -1.18 -16.74
C LYS A 37 -23.52 -2.60 -17.31
N HIS A 38 -23.22 -3.58 -16.48
CA HIS A 38 -23.09 -4.98 -16.87
C HIS A 38 -23.37 -5.90 -15.67
N PRO A 39 -24.01 -7.07 -15.87
CA PRO A 39 -24.44 -7.93 -14.76
C PRO A 39 -23.29 -8.57 -13.98
N LEU A 40 -22.13 -8.82 -14.62
CA LEU A 40 -21.00 -9.56 -14.02
C LEU A 40 -19.68 -8.81 -13.97
N ARG A 41 -19.57 -7.68 -14.66
CA ARG A 41 -18.28 -6.96 -14.76
C ARG A 41 -18.47 -5.47 -14.48
N VAL A 42 -17.56 -4.91 -13.70
CA VAL A 42 -17.60 -3.48 -13.35
C VAL A 42 -17.18 -2.64 -14.56
N PHE A 43 -16.05 -2.95 -15.17
CA PHE A 43 -15.53 -2.17 -16.29
C PHE A 43 -15.87 -2.82 -17.63
N THR A 44 -16.53 -2.06 -18.49
CA THR A 44 -16.97 -2.52 -19.80
C THR A 44 -16.71 -1.48 -20.88
N PHE A 45 -16.70 -1.92 -22.12
CA PHE A 45 -16.69 -1.03 -23.28
C PHE A 45 -17.74 -1.50 -24.29
N LYS A 46 -18.66 -0.62 -24.65
CA LYS A 46 -19.81 -0.92 -25.55
C LYS A 46 -20.59 -2.16 -25.08
N GLY A 47 -20.85 -2.27 -23.78
CA GLY A 47 -21.58 -3.39 -23.17
C GLY A 47 -20.82 -4.71 -23.09
N LYS A 48 -19.54 -4.77 -23.48
CA LYS A 48 -18.69 -5.96 -23.39
C LYS A 48 -17.63 -5.81 -22.30
N PRO A 49 -17.29 -6.87 -21.55
CA PRO A 49 -16.23 -6.85 -20.56
C PRO A 49 -14.90 -6.42 -21.16
N LEU A 50 -14.14 -5.60 -20.42
CA LEU A 50 -12.76 -5.29 -20.78
C LEU A 50 -11.85 -6.48 -20.49
N GLY A 51 -11.25 -7.06 -21.52
CA GLY A 51 -10.30 -8.17 -21.38
C GLY A 51 -8.88 -7.74 -21.03
N GLN A 52 -8.53 -6.48 -21.29
CA GLN A 52 -7.19 -5.93 -21.05
C GLN A 52 -7.26 -4.46 -20.64
N ALA A 53 -6.43 -4.09 -19.66
CA ALA A 53 -6.28 -2.69 -19.25
C ALA A 53 -5.37 -1.87 -20.19
N ASN A 54 -4.34 -2.49 -20.79
CA ASN A 54 -3.44 -1.84 -21.76
C ASN A 54 -4.09 -1.68 -23.15
N THR A 55 -5.14 -0.89 -23.21
CA THR A 55 -5.93 -0.66 -24.41
C THR A 55 -5.30 0.37 -25.35
N ARG A 56 -5.87 0.47 -26.57
CA ARG A 56 -5.52 1.56 -27.50
C ARG A 56 -5.83 2.93 -26.90
N ALA A 57 -6.90 3.05 -26.12
CA ALA A 57 -7.27 4.28 -25.42
C ALA A 57 -6.18 4.71 -24.43
N TRP A 58 -5.64 3.78 -23.63
CA TRP A 58 -4.53 4.03 -22.73
C TRP A 58 -3.29 4.55 -23.46
N ARG A 59 -2.85 3.85 -24.50
CA ARG A 59 -1.68 4.27 -25.30
C ARG A 59 -1.87 5.65 -25.94
N ASN A 60 -3.07 5.95 -26.41
CA ASN A 60 -3.40 7.26 -26.94
C ASN A 60 -3.40 8.35 -25.87
N ALA A 61 -3.85 8.03 -24.65
CA ALA A 61 -3.80 8.96 -23.51
C ALA A 61 -2.36 9.30 -23.14
N LEU A 62 -1.47 8.31 -23.03
CA LEU A 62 -0.03 8.54 -22.81
C LEU A 62 0.59 9.42 -23.90
N LYS A 63 0.26 9.15 -25.17
CA LYS A 63 0.76 9.95 -26.29
C LYS A 63 0.30 11.41 -26.19
N ARG A 64 -0.97 11.68 -25.88
CA ARG A 64 -1.50 13.04 -25.68
C ARG A 64 -0.83 13.76 -24.50
N ALA A 65 -0.53 13.02 -23.43
CA ALA A 65 0.15 13.53 -22.24
C ALA A 65 1.68 13.69 -22.42
N GLY A 66 2.25 13.30 -23.57
CA GLY A 66 3.69 13.33 -23.80
C GLY A 66 4.48 12.30 -22.97
N ILE A 67 3.79 11.34 -22.35
CA ILE A 67 4.42 10.34 -21.48
C ILE A 67 4.96 9.20 -22.36
N ARG A 68 6.25 8.90 -22.19
CA ARG A 68 6.94 7.83 -22.91
C ARG A 68 7.38 6.73 -21.92
N ASN A 69 7.54 5.51 -22.43
CA ASN A 69 8.08 4.37 -21.66
C ASN A 69 7.34 4.10 -20.35
N PHE A 70 6.02 4.26 -20.36
CA PHE A 70 5.17 4.03 -19.20
C PHE A 70 4.14 2.93 -19.51
N ARG A 71 4.22 1.83 -18.78
CA ARG A 71 3.34 0.66 -18.92
C ARG A 71 2.16 0.78 -17.96
N TRP A 72 1.10 0.06 -18.23
CA TRP A 72 -0.04 -0.03 -17.30
C TRP A 72 0.39 -0.48 -15.89
N HIS A 73 1.30 -1.46 -15.80
CA HIS A 73 1.82 -1.96 -14.53
C HIS A 73 2.61 -0.89 -13.74
N ASP A 74 3.17 0.09 -14.40
CA ASP A 74 3.95 1.15 -13.74
C ASP A 74 3.06 2.07 -12.89
N LEU A 75 1.73 2.08 -13.12
CA LEU A 75 0.76 2.69 -12.21
C LEU A 75 0.86 2.13 -10.79
N ARG A 76 1.11 0.82 -10.65
CA ARG A 76 1.31 0.19 -9.34
C ARG A 76 2.58 0.71 -8.65
N HIS A 77 3.64 0.97 -9.41
CA HIS A 77 4.86 1.57 -8.87
C HIS A 77 4.62 3.02 -8.42
N VAL A 78 3.90 3.81 -9.22
CA VAL A 78 3.53 5.18 -8.85
C VAL A 78 2.66 5.18 -7.59
N TRP A 79 1.65 4.34 -7.52
CA TRP A 79 0.79 4.17 -6.36
C TRP A 79 1.61 3.83 -5.09
N ALA A 80 2.51 2.86 -5.18
CA ALA A 80 3.37 2.49 -4.06
C ALA A 80 4.29 3.64 -3.61
N THR A 81 4.89 4.35 -4.56
CA THR A 81 5.74 5.52 -4.28
C THR A 81 4.94 6.61 -3.56
N TRP A 82 3.73 6.93 -4.01
CA TRP A 82 2.88 7.93 -3.37
C TRP A 82 2.46 7.53 -1.96
N HIS A 83 2.17 6.26 -1.71
CA HIS A 83 1.90 5.76 -0.37
C HIS A 83 3.09 5.98 0.57
N VAL A 84 4.30 5.64 0.12
CA VAL A 84 5.52 5.86 0.90
C VAL A 84 5.74 7.35 1.18
N MET A 85 5.58 8.21 0.18
CA MET A 85 5.71 9.67 0.35
C MET A 85 4.63 10.24 1.29
N ALA A 86 3.43 9.63 1.32
CA ALA A 86 2.33 10.01 2.20
C ALA A 86 2.47 9.46 3.64
N GLY A 87 3.52 8.68 3.94
CA GLY A 87 3.76 8.20 5.29
C GLY A 87 3.30 6.78 5.59
N THR A 88 2.77 6.06 4.60
CA THR A 88 2.40 4.65 4.75
C THR A 88 3.63 3.81 5.07
N THR A 89 3.56 3.00 6.12
CA THR A 89 4.65 2.11 6.51
C THR A 89 4.88 0.99 5.49
N MET A 90 6.07 0.40 5.49
CA MET A 90 6.37 -0.72 4.57
C MET A 90 5.46 -1.92 4.82
N ALA A 91 5.09 -2.19 6.07
CA ALA A 91 4.18 -3.28 6.43
C ALA A 91 2.76 -3.02 5.90
N GLU A 92 2.20 -1.83 6.13
CA GLU A 92 0.89 -1.45 5.57
C GLU A 92 0.90 -1.48 4.04
N LEU A 93 1.98 -0.98 3.42
CA LEU A 93 2.11 -0.99 1.97
C LEU A 93 2.16 -2.42 1.42
N GLN A 94 2.82 -3.34 2.12
CA GLN A 94 2.86 -4.76 1.77
C GLN A 94 1.46 -5.36 1.75
N GLU A 95 0.69 -5.15 2.82
CA GLU A 95 -0.69 -5.62 2.94
C GLU A 95 -1.60 -5.01 1.87
N LEU A 96 -1.63 -3.68 1.76
CA LEU A 96 -2.44 -2.96 0.77
C LEU A 96 -2.15 -3.39 -0.67
N GLY A 97 -0.89 -3.66 -0.96
CA GLY A 97 -0.46 -4.07 -2.28
C GLY A 97 -0.46 -5.59 -2.49
N ALA A 98 -0.77 -6.40 -1.47
CA ALA A 98 -0.69 -7.86 -1.54
C ALA A 98 0.66 -8.37 -2.06
N TRP A 99 1.77 -7.80 -1.58
CA TRP A 99 3.10 -8.33 -1.89
C TRP A 99 3.47 -9.47 -0.96
N LYS A 100 3.97 -10.55 -1.51
CA LYS A 100 4.33 -11.77 -0.78
C LYS A 100 5.49 -11.61 0.21
N SER A 101 6.32 -10.57 0.03
CA SER A 101 7.47 -10.36 0.92
C SER A 101 7.82 -8.88 1.06
N GLU A 102 8.37 -8.54 2.23
CA GLU A 102 8.90 -7.21 2.52
C GLU A 102 9.98 -6.77 1.50
N ALA A 103 10.82 -7.69 1.03
CA ALA A 103 11.85 -7.41 0.04
C ALA A 103 11.28 -6.78 -1.25
N MET A 104 10.06 -7.15 -1.62
CA MET A 104 9.39 -6.57 -2.80
C MET A 104 8.96 -5.13 -2.58
N VAL A 105 8.69 -4.73 -1.33
CA VAL A 105 8.25 -3.39 -0.95
C VAL A 105 9.45 -2.49 -0.64
N ARG A 106 10.54 -3.02 -0.12
CA ARG A 106 11.76 -2.28 0.22
C ARG A 106 12.34 -1.46 -0.91
N ARG A 107 12.08 -1.83 -2.16
CA ARG A 107 12.49 -1.03 -3.34
C ARG A 107 11.93 0.39 -3.33
N TYR A 108 10.88 0.67 -2.57
CA TYR A 108 10.27 1.98 -2.46
C TYR A 108 10.76 2.77 -1.25
N ALA A 109 11.53 2.18 -0.33
CA ALA A 109 11.94 2.79 0.93
C ALA A 109 12.76 4.09 0.74
N HIS A 110 13.49 4.21 -0.37
CA HIS A 110 14.28 5.42 -0.68
C HIS A 110 13.41 6.66 -1.00
N PHE A 111 12.11 6.50 -1.16
CA PHE A 111 11.16 7.62 -1.33
C PHE A 111 10.63 8.18 -0.01
N ALA A 112 11.15 7.73 1.16
CA ALA A 112 10.69 8.13 2.50
C ALA A 112 11.69 8.97 3.32
N PRO A 113 12.43 9.95 2.76
CA PRO A 113 13.45 10.69 3.50
C PRO A 113 12.86 11.51 4.66
N GLU A 114 11.66 12.08 4.50
CA GLU A 114 10.99 12.86 5.54
C GLU A 114 10.57 11.99 6.75
N GLN A 115 10.18 10.75 6.51
CA GLN A 115 9.84 9.81 7.59
C GLN A 115 11.07 9.44 8.41
N LEU A 116 12.23 9.26 7.75
CA LEU A 116 13.50 8.97 8.43
C LEU A 116 13.93 10.17 9.29
N ARG A 117 13.73 11.41 8.80
CA ARG A 117 13.98 12.62 9.59
C ARG A 117 13.07 12.70 10.81
N ALA A 118 11.76 12.51 10.62
CA ALA A 118 10.80 12.51 11.73
C ALA A 118 11.07 11.40 12.75
N ALA A 119 11.58 10.24 12.32
CA ALA A 119 12.00 9.17 13.20
C ALA A 119 13.27 9.54 14.00
N ALA A 120 14.24 10.19 13.36
CA ALA A 120 15.45 10.69 14.02
C ALA A 120 15.13 11.76 15.07
N ASP A 121 14.21 12.69 14.76
CA ASP A 121 13.79 13.75 15.67
C ASP A 121 13.11 13.22 16.94
N LYS A 122 12.41 12.08 16.86
CA LYS A 122 11.84 11.42 18.05
C LYS A 122 12.88 11.02 19.08
N LEU A 123 14.09 10.68 18.65
CA LEU A 123 15.17 10.31 19.56
C LEU A 123 15.68 11.53 20.37
N ALA A 124 15.65 12.73 19.79
CA ALA A 124 16.07 13.96 20.47
C ALA A 124 15.21 14.31 21.70
N THR A 125 13.96 13.83 21.72
CA THR A 125 13.01 14.04 22.85
C THR A 125 12.96 12.86 23.82
N PHE A 126 13.73 11.79 23.55
CA PHE A 126 13.73 10.61 24.38
C PHE A 126 14.67 10.78 25.58
N SER A 127 14.11 10.83 26.80
CA SER A 127 14.86 10.82 28.06
C SER A 127 14.93 9.40 28.61
N TYR A 128 16.11 8.82 28.61
CA TYR A 128 16.34 7.54 29.27
C TYR A 128 16.57 7.76 30.77
N THR A 129 15.65 7.26 31.61
CA THR A 129 15.86 7.17 33.06
C THR A 129 16.29 5.72 33.36
N PRO A 130 17.54 5.47 33.75
CA PRO A 130 17.96 4.12 34.08
C PRO A 130 17.20 3.61 35.32
N PRO A 131 16.86 2.32 35.37
CA PRO A 131 16.25 1.75 36.57
C PRO A 131 17.19 1.93 37.75
N LYS A 132 16.64 2.35 38.91
CA LYS A 132 17.39 2.46 40.15
C LYS A 132 18.00 1.09 40.46
N SER A 133 19.33 1.02 40.58
CA SER A 133 20.02 -0.18 41.08
C SER A 133 19.57 -0.39 42.52
N GLU A 134 18.83 -1.44 42.79
CA GLU A 134 18.64 -1.91 44.17
C GLU A 134 19.98 -2.31 44.72
N THR A 135 20.51 -1.50 45.63
CA THR A 135 21.69 -1.84 46.43
C THR A 135 21.30 -3.01 47.30
N ARG A 136 21.77 -4.21 46.98
CA ARG A 136 21.71 -5.34 47.90
C ARG A 136 22.57 -5.01 49.11
N GLU A 137 21.92 -4.63 50.21
CA GLU A 137 22.58 -4.63 51.53
C GLU A 137 23.01 -6.07 51.85
N SER A 138 24.31 -6.29 51.79
CA SER A 138 24.92 -7.51 52.30
C SER A 138 24.87 -7.46 53.84
N THR A 139 23.91 -8.18 54.43
CA THR A 139 23.88 -8.47 55.83
C THR A 139 25.10 -9.35 56.14
N GLN A 140 26.16 -8.76 56.65
CA GLN A 140 27.20 -9.50 57.33
C GLN A 140 26.67 -9.90 58.71
N ALA A 141 26.38 -11.19 58.88
CA ALA A 141 26.24 -11.79 60.20
C ALA A 141 27.65 -11.93 60.81
N VAL A 142 27.80 -11.32 61.96
CA VAL A 142 28.98 -11.47 62.83
C VAL A 142 28.75 -12.69 63.72
N GLU A 143 29.71 -13.58 63.78
CA GLU A 143 30.11 -14.35 64.92
C GLU A 143 31.64 -14.29 65.04
#